data_3c63171dbd49e2455e24e3528e5370b3
#
_entry.id   3c63171dbd49e2455e24e3528e5370b3
#
_cell.length_a   1.000
_cell.length_b   1.000
_cell.length_c   1.000
_cell.angle_alpha   90.00
_cell.angle_beta   90.00
_cell.angle_gamma   90.00
#
_symmetry.space_group_name_H-M   'P 1'
#
loop_
_entity.id
_entity.type
_entity.pdbx_description
1 polymer ?
#
loop_
_entity_poly.entity_id
_entity_poly.type
_entity_poly.pdbx_seq_one_letter_code
_entity_poly.pdbx_strand_id
1 'polypeptide(L)'
;MLVVIPVCHKDEELVLKNLDWVAELDGKIEAECSISCPEGFAFRAVSEKAMRIFSGGVVMDIYSEWGGDPKWPQPQNWAWQSTARHMARQPLPWLWWEADSTPVRKGWIEALRKEYEAGGKPFMGYVTDQNGTEPHMAGVGVYPPEVARYSINAMLCRAMPFDVMLARDTLAQTHKANHLIQHHVHENGDSTHFPTSASVDEIIQPGVVLFHRCKDGSLIDRLRDPRSVSGMLKSLFAKPKPKPRTWPSITKQTPWKCGLFDLPSHNTECHFNCALTEQNKTLWLVSRRWRRTGFQPWQSDIVRHSLGENLTITKSVPIVLPKQCGVFEQHEDPRIIQHGPGFLLGYCSWLMGARFQAHQALATLDSQWNCVSTLHLRYGNNGPYPGAGTGHEKNWTWFIHEGQLHLDYQFSPHIVVALDDKMRQKEHKTPTPLEWKYGHIRGGTPPVKVGDEYVSFFHSSMPWRQKQNRYFMGAFAFEAKPPFAVTRITPEPLLAGSDEDRRTLGGPLVVFPCGAILREETFLATLGVNDQSCAWIEIPLGELFDKM
;
A
#
# COMPACT_ATOMS: atom_id res chain seq x y z
N MET A 1 10.71 14.76 -9.39
CA MET A 1 11.99 14.27 -8.80
C MET A 1 11.70 12.95 -8.12
N LEU A 2 12.48 11.92 -8.42
CA LEU A 2 12.39 10.60 -7.82
C LEU A 2 13.27 10.54 -6.57
N VAL A 3 12.85 9.82 -5.52
CA VAL A 3 13.65 9.63 -4.31
C VAL A 3 14.27 8.24 -4.34
N VAL A 4 15.57 8.14 -4.18
CA VAL A 4 16.29 6.87 -4.12
C VAL A 4 16.83 6.64 -2.72
N ILE A 5 16.46 5.53 -2.11
CA ILE A 5 16.90 5.11 -0.78
C ILE A 5 17.86 3.92 -0.94
N PRO A 6 19.17 4.13 -0.80
CA PRO A 6 20.09 3.00 -0.71
C PRO A 6 19.92 2.30 0.64
N VAL A 7 19.89 0.97 0.62
CA VAL A 7 19.77 0.18 1.85
C VAL A 7 20.63 -1.07 1.79
N CYS A 8 21.35 -1.33 2.86
CA CYS A 8 22.05 -2.59 3.10
C CYS A 8 21.67 -3.12 4.50
N HIS A 9 22.06 -4.35 4.81
CA HIS A 9 21.73 -4.99 6.09
C HIS A 9 22.22 -4.22 7.34
N LYS A 10 23.24 -3.38 7.21
CA LYS A 10 23.76 -2.56 8.31
C LYS A 10 22.94 -1.29 8.54
N ASP A 11 22.26 -0.82 7.49
CA ASP A 11 21.54 0.47 7.51
C ASP A 11 20.03 0.30 7.65
N GLU A 12 19.51 -0.94 7.61
CA GLU A 12 18.06 -1.21 7.59
C GLU A 12 17.32 -0.57 8.76
N GLU A 13 17.84 -0.70 9.98
CA GLU A 13 17.22 -0.10 11.18
C GLU A 13 17.18 1.42 11.09
N LEU A 14 18.26 2.04 10.61
CA LEU A 14 18.35 3.49 10.47
C LEU A 14 17.41 4.01 9.37
N VAL A 15 17.34 3.31 8.24
CA VAL A 15 16.38 3.61 7.17
C VAL A 15 14.94 3.50 7.70
N LEU A 16 14.62 2.45 8.43
CA LEU A 16 13.29 2.28 9.04
C LEU A 16 12.97 3.40 10.03
N LYS A 17 13.94 3.81 10.86
CA LYS A 17 13.80 4.92 11.79
C LYS A 17 13.56 6.25 11.08
N ASN A 18 14.29 6.51 9.99
CA ASN A 18 14.09 7.70 9.15
C ASN A 18 12.71 7.68 8.47
N LEU A 19 12.27 6.55 7.94
CA LEU A 19 10.94 6.43 7.33
C LEU A 19 9.82 6.64 8.36
N ASP A 20 9.95 6.13 9.60
CA ASP A 20 9.01 6.44 10.68
C ASP A 20 8.96 7.94 10.98
N TRP A 21 10.13 8.55 11.06
CA TRP A 21 10.24 9.99 11.28
C TRP A 21 9.59 10.80 10.15
N VAL A 22 9.85 10.45 8.90
CA VAL A 22 9.24 11.12 7.74
C VAL A 22 7.72 10.96 7.75
N ALA A 23 7.19 9.79 8.12
CA ALA A 23 5.76 9.59 8.28
C ALA A 23 5.15 10.48 9.39
N GLU A 24 5.90 10.72 10.47
CA GLU A 24 5.50 11.65 11.54
C GLU A 24 5.57 13.12 11.07
N LEU A 25 6.60 13.47 10.32
CA LEU A 25 6.90 14.83 9.88
C LEU A 25 5.95 15.30 8.77
N ASP A 26 5.82 14.53 7.70
CA ASP A 26 5.09 14.90 6.48
C ASP A 26 3.79 14.11 6.28
N GLY A 27 3.71 12.90 6.80
CA GLY A 27 2.64 11.97 6.51
C GLY A 27 2.85 11.33 5.14
N LYS A 28 2.16 11.82 4.11
CA LYS A 28 2.34 11.37 2.72
C LYS A 28 3.15 12.37 1.92
N ILE A 29 3.97 11.84 1.02
CA ILE A 29 4.85 12.60 0.11
C ILE A 29 4.45 12.29 -1.33
N GLU A 30 4.18 13.32 -2.11
CA GLU A 30 3.90 13.20 -3.54
C GLU A 30 5.21 13.07 -4.34
N ALA A 31 5.80 11.89 -4.28
CA ALA A 31 6.98 11.52 -5.05
C ALA A 31 6.98 10.01 -5.31
N GLU A 32 7.66 9.61 -6.38
CA GLU A 32 8.04 8.21 -6.59
C GLU A 32 9.28 7.88 -5.75
N CYS A 33 9.38 6.63 -5.30
CA CYS A 33 10.51 6.16 -4.51
C CYS A 33 11.12 4.90 -5.15
N SER A 34 12.43 4.85 -5.21
CA SER A 34 13.18 3.63 -5.54
C SER A 34 14.01 3.20 -4.35
N ILE A 35 13.97 1.91 -4.01
CA ILE A 35 14.82 1.32 -2.97
C ILE A 35 15.93 0.58 -3.68
N SER A 36 17.16 1.08 -3.55
CA SER A 36 18.34 0.46 -4.13
C SER A 36 18.98 -0.50 -3.11
N CYS A 37 18.99 -1.79 -3.42
CA CYS A 37 19.46 -2.82 -2.49
C CYS A 37 20.23 -3.95 -3.18
N PRO A 38 21.15 -4.64 -2.46
CA PRO A 38 21.88 -5.77 -3.01
C PRO A 38 20.98 -6.98 -3.27
N GLU A 39 21.37 -7.79 -4.25
CA GLU A 39 20.68 -9.05 -4.58
C GLU A 39 20.70 -10.02 -3.39
N GLY A 40 19.60 -10.75 -3.22
CA GLY A 40 19.44 -11.69 -2.10
C GLY A 40 18.79 -11.08 -0.84
N PHE A 41 18.65 -9.76 -0.77
CA PHE A 41 17.98 -9.07 0.36
C PHE A 41 16.66 -8.48 -0.08
N ALA A 42 15.59 -8.83 0.61
CA ALA A 42 14.24 -8.39 0.24
C ALA A 42 13.81 -7.07 0.90
N PHE A 43 14.51 -6.59 1.93
CA PHE A 43 14.18 -5.37 2.73
C PHE A 43 12.68 -5.04 2.78
N ARG A 44 11.89 -6.06 3.06
CA ARG A 44 10.42 -6.00 2.97
C ARG A 44 9.84 -4.94 3.88
N ALA A 45 10.38 -4.81 5.09
CA ALA A 45 9.92 -3.81 6.05
C ALA A 45 10.15 -2.37 5.54
N VAL A 46 11.28 -2.13 4.88
CA VAL A 46 11.60 -0.83 4.27
C VAL A 46 10.65 -0.53 3.12
N SER A 47 10.45 -1.48 2.21
CA SER A 47 9.56 -1.34 1.06
C SER A 47 8.10 -1.11 1.49
N GLU A 48 7.58 -1.91 2.43
CA GLU A 48 6.23 -1.73 2.96
C GLU A 48 6.04 -0.36 3.64
N LYS A 49 7.07 0.13 4.33
CA LYS A 49 7.02 1.43 4.98
C LYS A 49 7.11 2.57 3.97
N ALA A 50 8.01 2.49 2.99
CA ALA A 50 8.13 3.47 1.92
C ALA A 50 6.82 3.58 1.10
N MET A 51 6.17 2.46 0.77
CA MET A 51 4.86 2.45 0.09
C MET A 51 3.75 3.18 0.83
N ARG A 52 3.87 3.34 2.15
CA ARG A 52 2.88 4.10 2.95
C ARG A 52 3.13 5.60 2.92
N ILE A 53 4.35 6.00 2.63
CA ILE A 53 4.82 7.39 2.66
C ILE A 53 4.78 8.01 1.26
N PHE A 54 5.29 7.29 0.26
CA PHE A 54 5.41 7.79 -1.10
C PHE A 54 4.20 7.43 -1.94
N SER A 55 3.43 8.43 -2.39
CA SER A 55 2.18 8.23 -3.14
C SER A 55 2.39 7.92 -4.62
N GLY A 56 3.53 8.25 -5.19
CA GLY A 56 3.88 7.99 -6.58
C GLY A 56 4.29 6.53 -6.88
N GLY A 57 4.37 5.69 -5.85
CA GLY A 57 4.79 4.29 -5.97
C GLY A 57 6.20 4.04 -5.44
N VAL A 58 6.50 2.76 -5.21
CA VAL A 58 7.81 2.31 -4.74
C VAL A 58 8.30 1.17 -5.63
N VAL A 59 9.50 1.33 -6.18
CA VAL A 59 10.18 0.33 -7.01
C VAL A 59 11.39 -0.21 -6.25
N MET A 60 11.63 -1.52 -6.33
CA MET A 60 12.86 -2.12 -5.83
C MET A 60 13.88 -2.19 -6.96
N ASP A 61 14.99 -1.48 -6.81
CA ASP A 61 16.15 -1.57 -7.70
C ASP A 61 17.18 -2.50 -7.08
N ILE A 62 17.27 -3.71 -7.63
CA ILE A 62 18.14 -4.78 -7.11
C ILE A 62 19.41 -4.81 -7.96
N TYR A 63 20.55 -4.60 -7.33
CA TYR A 63 21.84 -4.76 -7.97
C TYR A 63 22.55 -6.02 -7.49
N SER A 64 23.29 -6.68 -8.40
CA SER A 64 24.10 -7.83 -8.04
C SER A 64 25.23 -7.44 -7.09
N GLU A 65 25.48 -8.26 -6.07
CA GLU A 65 26.60 -8.02 -5.18
C GLU A 65 27.94 -8.09 -5.92
N TRP A 66 28.85 -7.23 -5.50
CA TRP A 66 30.23 -7.29 -5.95
C TRP A 66 30.92 -8.52 -5.38
N GLY A 67 31.44 -9.41 -6.23
CA GLY A 67 32.14 -10.64 -5.83
C GLY A 67 33.54 -10.45 -5.25
N GLY A 68 33.91 -9.25 -4.78
CA GLY A 68 35.22 -8.94 -4.19
C GLY A 68 35.15 -8.61 -2.69
N ASP A 69 36.32 -8.40 -2.07
CA ASP A 69 36.41 -7.97 -0.66
C ASP A 69 35.73 -6.57 -0.48
N PRO A 70 34.65 -6.48 0.30
CA PRO A 70 33.84 -5.27 0.38
C PRO A 70 34.45 -4.19 1.28
N LYS A 71 35.62 -3.67 0.89
CA LYS A 71 36.24 -2.52 1.59
C LYS A 71 35.70 -1.20 1.07
N TRP A 72 35.41 -0.28 2.01
CA TRP A 72 35.06 1.10 1.66
C TRP A 72 36.09 1.72 0.72
N PRO A 73 35.71 2.42 -0.36
CA PRO A 73 34.36 2.91 -0.71
C PRO A 73 33.60 1.99 -1.70
N GLN A 74 34.09 0.79 -1.99
CA GLN A 74 33.59 -0.07 -3.07
C GLN A 74 32.09 -0.41 -2.98
N PRO A 75 31.52 -0.82 -1.84
CA PRO A 75 30.09 -1.12 -1.76
C PRO A 75 29.20 0.08 -2.07
N GLN A 76 29.56 1.28 -1.58
CA GLN A 76 28.82 2.50 -1.85
C GLN A 76 28.91 2.93 -3.32
N ASN A 77 30.12 2.85 -3.89
CA ASN A 77 30.33 3.13 -5.31
C ASN A 77 29.49 2.20 -6.18
N TRP A 78 29.45 0.92 -5.84
CA TRP A 78 28.71 -0.07 -6.60
C TRP A 78 27.20 0.17 -6.54
N ALA A 79 26.66 0.41 -5.36
CA ALA A 79 25.26 0.75 -5.16
C ALA A 79 24.87 1.98 -5.97
N TRP A 80 25.64 3.06 -5.84
CA TRP A 80 25.39 4.31 -6.57
C TRP A 80 25.52 4.14 -8.09
N GLN A 81 26.59 3.47 -8.58
CA GLN A 81 26.79 3.23 -10.01
C GLN A 81 25.69 2.37 -10.64
N SER A 82 25.25 1.33 -9.93
CA SER A 82 24.14 0.48 -10.38
C SER A 82 22.82 1.26 -10.45
N THR A 83 22.54 2.05 -9.43
CA THR A 83 21.40 2.94 -9.42
C THR A 83 21.48 3.98 -10.54
N ALA A 84 22.60 4.61 -10.75
CA ALA A 84 22.77 5.61 -11.82
C ALA A 84 22.54 4.99 -13.21
N ARG A 85 22.93 3.73 -13.44
CA ARG A 85 22.62 3.01 -14.70
C ARG A 85 21.12 2.73 -14.84
N HIS A 86 20.45 2.42 -13.74
CA HIS A 86 19.01 2.21 -13.72
C HIS A 86 18.27 3.53 -13.99
N MET A 87 18.64 4.59 -13.29
CA MET A 87 18.05 5.93 -13.42
C MET A 87 18.25 6.54 -14.82
N ALA A 88 19.28 6.13 -15.56
CA ALA A 88 19.47 6.57 -16.95
C ALA A 88 18.29 6.19 -17.89
N ARG A 89 17.40 5.30 -17.47
CA ARG A 89 16.18 4.91 -18.19
C ARG A 89 14.95 5.70 -17.76
N GLN A 90 15.07 6.54 -16.71
CA GLN A 90 13.99 7.36 -16.20
C GLN A 90 14.12 8.79 -16.74
N PRO A 91 13.01 9.51 -16.93
CA PRO A 91 13.05 10.88 -17.43
C PRO A 91 13.30 11.93 -16.34
N LEU A 92 13.26 11.56 -15.07
CA LEU A 92 13.26 12.47 -13.94
C LEU A 92 14.62 12.52 -13.23
N PRO A 93 15.05 13.69 -12.72
CA PRO A 93 16.16 13.79 -11.79
C PRO A 93 15.82 13.02 -10.50
N TRP A 94 16.85 12.53 -9.82
CA TRP A 94 16.70 11.70 -8.64
C TRP A 94 17.53 12.18 -7.46
N LEU A 95 16.92 12.15 -6.27
CA LEU A 95 17.56 12.43 -4.99
C LEU A 95 18.15 11.14 -4.42
N TRP A 96 19.44 11.10 -4.21
CA TRP A 96 20.10 10.05 -3.43
C TRP A 96 20.00 10.40 -1.95
N TRP A 97 19.15 9.66 -1.23
CA TRP A 97 18.84 9.90 0.19
C TRP A 97 19.41 8.78 1.05
N GLU A 98 20.62 9.02 1.59
CA GLU A 98 21.35 8.04 2.41
C GLU A 98 20.69 7.84 3.79
N ALA A 99 20.92 6.67 4.39
CA ALA A 99 20.33 6.26 5.67
C ALA A 99 20.66 7.22 6.82
N ASP A 100 21.83 7.84 6.82
CA ASP A 100 22.27 8.80 7.85
C ASP A 100 21.89 10.25 7.55
N SER A 101 20.95 10.44 6.63
CA SER A 101 20.39 11.74 6.28
C SER A 101 18.98 11.89 6.85
N THR A 102 18.80 12.84 7.74
CA THR A 102 17.53 13.05 8.47
C THR A 102 16.84 14.32 7.96
N PRO A 103 15.61 14.21 7.43
CA PRO A 103 14.76 15.38 7.17
C PRO A 103 14.44 16.11 8.47
N VAL A 104 14.63 17.44 8.48
CA VAL A 104 14.46 18.25 9.71
C VAL A 104 13.32 19.25 9.61
N ARG A 105 12.64 19.31 8.46
CA ARG A 105 11.48 20.19 8.25
C ARG A 105 10.45 19.53 7.36
N LYS A 106 9.17 19.82 7.63
CA LYS A 106 8.06 19.42 6.78
C LYS A 106 8.20 20.01 5.37
N GLY A 107 7.84 19.24 4.34
CA GLY A 107 7.92 19.67 2.94
C GLY A 107 9.35 19.67 2.38
N TRP A 108 10.27 18.96 2.99
CA TRP A 108 11.69 18.93 2.63
C TRP A 108 11.95 18.51 1.17
N ILE A 109 11.21 17.52 0.64
CA ILE A 109 11.35 17.10 -0.77
C ILE A 109 10.89 18.20 -1.71
N GLU A 110 9.79 18.88 -1.39
CA GLU A 110 9.29 19.98 -2.21
C GLU A 110 10.25 21.17 -2.19
N ALA A 111 10.85 21.46 -1.04
CA ALA A 111 11.87 22.50 -0.93
C ALA A 111 13.10 22.17 -1.80
N LEU A 112 13.58 20.92 -1.76
CA LEU A 112 14.69 20.46 -2.58
C LEU A 112 14.35 20.49 -4.08
N ARG A 113 13.12 20.09 -4.46
CA ARG A 113 12.68 20.14 -5.85
C ARG A 113 12.65 21.55 -6.41
N LYS A 114 12.04 22.49 -5.69
CA LYS A 114 12.00 23.92 -6.08
C LYS A 114 13.39 24.53 -6.22
N GLU A 115 14.27 24.21 -5.29
CA GLU A 115 15.66 24.70 -5.34
C GLU A 115 16.42 24.13 -6.55
N TYR A 116 16.22 22.83 -6.83
CA TYR A 116 16.82 22.18 -8.00
C TYR A 116 16.34 22.82 -9.31
N GLU A 117 15.04 23.05 -9.45
CA GLU A 117 14.43 23.68 -10.62
C GLU A 117 14.91 25.13 -10.78
N ALA A 118 14.98 25.89 -9.69
CA ALA A 118 15.47 27.26 -9.68
C ALA A 118 16.98 27.37 -9.99
N GLY A 119 17.76 26.36 -9.56
CA GLY A 119 19.21 26.32 -9.74
C GLY A 119 19.65 26.12 -11.19
N GLY A 120 18.80 25.49 -12.04
CA GLY A 120 19.03 25.30 -13.47
C GLY A 120 20.29 24.51 -13.82
N LYS A 121 20.84 23.74 -12.87
CA LYS A 121 22.01 22.89 -13.04
C LYS A 121 21.68 21.43 -12.90
N PRO A 122 22.38 20.51 -13.60
CA PRO A 122 22.07 19.08 -13.56
C PRO A 122 22.33 18.40 -12.19
N PHE A 123 23.20 18.98 -11.36
CA PHE A 123 23.52 18.46 -10.03
C PHE A 123 23.16 19.50 -8.97
N MET A 124 22.70 19.04 -7.80
CA MET A 124 22.45 19.88 -6.65
C MET A 124 22.74 19.13 -5.34
N GLY A 125 23.49 19.76 -4.45
CA GLY A 125 23.76 19.18 -3.13
C GLY A 125 24.58 20.11 -2.23
N TYR A 126 24.97 19.56 -1.08
CA TYR A 126 25.93 20.23 -0.22
C TYR A 126 27.32 20.10 -0.83
N VAL A 127 27.97 21.22 -1.08
CA VAL A 127 29.37 21.24 -1.56
C VAL A 127 30.28 21.50 -0.37
N THR A 128 31.10 20.48 -0.06
CA THR A 128 32.12 20.56 1.01
C THR A 128 33.45 21.03 0.43
N ASP A 129 34.13 21.91 1.15
CA ASP A 129 35.49 22.35 0.91
C ASP A 129 36.36 22.25 2.19
N GLN A 130 35.88 21.45 3.16
CA GLN A 130 36.50 21.35 4.47
C GLN A 130 37.54 20.21 4.53
N ASN A 131 38.52 20.37 5.43
CA ASN A 131 39.48 19.34 5.83
C ASN A 131 40.51 18.90 4.76
N GLY A 132 40.92 19.81 3.84
CA GLY A 132 41.99 19.52 2.88
C GLY A 132 41.63 18.48 1.81
N THR A 133 40.34 18.12 1.67
CA THR A 133 39.85 17.40 0.51
C THR A 133 39.50 18.33 -0.62
N GLU A 134 39.62 17.85 -1.87
CA GLU A 134 39.14 18.61 -3.03
C GLU A 134 37.64 18.95 -2.83
N PRO A 135 37.19 20.17 -3.14
CA PRO A 135 35.78 20.52 -3.06
C PRO A 135 34.93 19.52 -3.86
N HIS A 136 33.89 18.96 -3.23
CA HIS A 136 32.98 17.99 -3.87
C HIS A 136 31.57 18.11 -3.32
N MET A 137 30.61 17.69 -4.11
CA MET A 137 29.24 17.51 -3.65
C MET A 137 29.19 16.24 -2.78
N ALA A 138 28.75 16.36 -1.53
CA ALA A 138 28.51 15.18 -0.68
C ALA A 138 27.56 14.19 -1.37
N GLY A 139 27.67 12.89 -1.06
CA GLY A 139 26.90 11.85 -1.73
C GLY A 139 25.39 12.12 -1.77
N VAL A 140 24.85 12.66 -0.68
CA VAL A 140 23.45 13.09 -0.59
C VAL A 140 23.20 14.31 -1.47
N GLY A 141 22.38 14.16 -2.51
CA GLY A 141 22.08 15.23 -3.44
C GLY A 141 21.19 14.80 -4.59
N VAL A 142 20.87 15.74 -5.46
CA VAL A 142 20.05 15.51 -6.66
C VAL A 142 20.95 15.34 -7.87
N TYR A 143 20.67 14.30 -8.63
CA TYR A 143 21.42 13.87 -9.80
C TYR A 143 20.53 13.89 -11.05
N PRO A 144 21.08 14.17 -12.24
CA PRO A 144 20.34 14.03 -13.49
C PRO A 144 20.13 12.55 -13.82
N PRO A 145 19.15 12.20 -14.67
CA PRO A 145 18.92 10.82 -15.11
C PRO A 145 20.18 10.18 -15.70
N GLU A 146 20.85 10.87 -16.60
CA GLU A 146 21.98 10.33 -17.37
C GLU A 146 23.35 10.84 -16.83
N VAL A 147 23.68 10.47 -15.59
CA VAL A 147 24.95 10.88 -14.93
C VAL A 147 26.18 10.54 -15.77
N ALA A 148 26.17 9.41 -16.48
CA ALA A 148 27.28 8.96 -17.33
C ALA A 148 27.67 9.96 -18.43
N ARG A 149 26.74 10.83 -18.86
CA ARG A 149 27.05 11.92 -19.81
C ARG A 149 27.93 12.98 -19.24
N TYR A 150 27.94 13.13 -17.92
CA TYR A 150 28.70 14.15 -17.20
C TYR A 150 30.00 13.64 -16.63
N SER A 151 30.02 12.37 -16.17
CA SER A 151 31.22 11.73 -15.63
C SER A 151 31.21 10.23 -15.85
N ILE A 152 31.95 9.76 -16.84
CA ILE A 152 32.24 8.33 -17.01
C ILE A 152 33.20 7.84 -15.93
N ASN A 153 34.06 8.72 -15.41
CA ASN A 153 35.01 8.38 -14.36
C ASN A 153 34.32 7.96 -13.07
N ALA A 154 33.25 8.68 -12.64
CA ALA A 154 32.46 8.30 -11.48
C ALA A 154 31.74 6.96 -11.69
N MET A 155 31.31 6.65 -12.92
CA MET A 155 30.65 5.40 -13.28
C MET A 155 31.58 4.18 -13.28
N LEU A 156 32.89 4.39 -13.29
CA LEU A 156 33.92 3.35 -13.36
C LEU A 156 34.84 3.33 -12.13
N CYS A 157 34.76 4.31 -11.23
CA CYS A 157 35.68 4.43 -10.12
C CYS A 157 35.48 3.29 -9.10
N ARG A 158 36.61 2.81 -8.55
CA ARG A 158 36.63 1.74 -7.54
C ARG A 158 37.40 2.13 -6.28
N ALA A 159 38.46 2.93 -6.46
CA ALA A 159 39.42 3.22 -5.40
C ALA A 159 39.10 4.49 -4.61
N MET A 160 38.31 5.41 -5.17
CA MET A 160 37.90 6.66 -4.54
C MET A 160 36.38 6.70 -4.38
N PRO A 161 35.84 7.42 -3.38
CA PRO A 161 34.41 7.64 -3.28
C PRO A 161 33.85 8.25 -4.57
N PHE A 162 32.68 7.82 -4.99
CA PHE A 162 32.07 8.24 -6.26
C PHE A 162 31.80 9.76 -6.31
N ASP A 163 31.42 10.35 -5.17
CA ASP A 163 31.13 11.78 -5.02
C ASP A 163 32.38 12.65 -5.23
N VAL A 164 33.54 12.23 -4.73
CA VAL A 164 34.83 12.89 -4.96
C VAL A 164 35.25 12.76 -6.44
N MET A 165 35.08 11.59 -7.02
CA MET A 165 35.43 11.38 -8.44
C MET A 165 34.47 12.16 -9.36
N LEU A 166 33.18 12.20 -9.04
CA LEU A 166 32.17 12.92 -9.78
C LEU A 166 32.46 14.43 -9.82
N ALA A 167 32.90 14.98 -8.70
CA ALA A 167 33.16 16.40 -8.57
C ALA A 167 34.21 16.93 -9.55
N ARG A 168 35.21 16.13 -9.89
CA ARG A 168 36.24 16.48 -10.86
C ARG A 168 35.67 16.89 -12.22
N ASP A 169 34.58 16.24 -12.61
CA ASP A 169 33.94 16.47 -13.92
C ASP A 169 32.73 17.40 -13.82
N THR A 170 32.11 17.54 -12.63
CA THR A 170 30.76 18.11 -12.51
C THR A 170 30.63 19.29 -11.53
N LEU A 171 31.66 19.62 -10.76
CA LEU A 171 31.57 20.66 -9.72
C LEU A 171 31.08 22.02 -10.27
N ALA A 172 31.55 22.43 -11.46
CA ALA A 172 31.08 23.64 -12.12
C ALA A 172 29.61 23.61 -12.53
N GLN A 173 29.07 22.41 -12.71
CA GLN A 173 27.68 22.13 -13.09
C GLN A 173 26.79 21.76 -11.87
N THR A 174 27.33 21.93 -10.66
CA THR A 174 26.61 21.64 -9.40
C THR A 174 26.04 22.94 -8.82
N HIS A 175 24.75 22.93 -8.52
CA HIS A 175 24.10 23.98 -7.75
C HIS A 175 24.36 23.74 -6.25
N LYS A 176 24.95 24.70 -5.57
CA LYS A 176 25.26 24.60 -4.14
C LYS A 176 24.03 24.87 -3.30
N ALA A 177 23.51 23.84 -2.65
CA ALA A 177 22.34 23.92 -1.78
C ALA A 177 22.69 23.81 -0.28
N ASN A 178 23.83 24.39 0.12
CA ASN A 178 24.32 24.31 1.50
C ASN A 178 23.40 24.98 2.53
N HIS A 179 22.48 25.82 2.10
CA HIS A 179 21.46 26.43 2.94
C HIS A 179 20.23 25.50 3.18
N LEU A 180 20.06 24.47 2.35
CA LEU A 180 19.00 23.46 2.48
C LEU A 180 19.50 22.10 2.96
N ILE A 181 20.69 21.71 2.52
CA ILE A 181 21.34 20.46 2.91
C ILE A 181 22.54 20.79 3.78
N GLN A 182 22.54 20.38 5.03
CA GLN A 182 23.66 20.54 5.93
C GLN A 182 24.41 19.23 6.10
N HIS A 183 25.69 19.26 5.77
CA HIS A 183 26.59 18.15 6.04
C HIS A 183 27.36 18.44 7.33
N HIS A 184 27.15 17.63 8.36
CA HIS A 184 27.77 17.87 9.64
C HIS A 184 29.17 17.25 9.70
N VAL A 185 30.13 18.05 10.11
CA VAL A 185 31.51 17.62 10.39
C VAL A 185 31.79 17.90 11.85
N HIS A 186 31.96 16.85 12.63
CA HIS A 186 32.33 16.97 14.03
C HIS A 186 33.78 17.41 14.17
N GLU A 187 34.10 18.22 15.17
CA GLU A 187 35.47 18.66 15.45
C GLU A 187 36.47 17.52 15.63
N ASN A 188 36.00 16.35 16.10
CA ASN A 188 36.81 15.15 16.32
C ASN A 188 36.66 14.10 15.21
N GLY A 189 36.03 14.42 14.07
CA GLY A 189 35.83 13.47 12.98
C GLY A 189 34.77 12.39 13.22
N ASP A 190 34.18 12.31 14.42
CA ASP A 190 33.07 11.40 14.70
C ASP A 190 31.75 11.94 14.09
N SER A 191 31.11 11.13 13.28
CA SER A 191 29.82 11.44 12.65
C SER A 191 28.71 10.48 13.07
N THR A 192 28.93 9.71 14.12
CA THR A 192 28.00 8.66 14.55
C THR A 192 26.82 9.26 15.30
N HIS A 193 27.11 10.15 16.27
CA HIS A 193 26.10 10.69 17.17
C HIS A 193 25.79 12.15 16.87
N PHE A 194 24.53 12.54 17.08
CA PHE A 194 24.18 13.95 17.15
C PHE A 194 24.64 14.53 18.51
N PRO A 195 25.32 15.70 18.53
CA PRO A 195 25.84 16.27 19.79
C PRO A 195 24.76 16.44 20.85
N THR A 196 25.05 16.00 22.09
CA THR A 196 24.13 16.10 23.21
C THR A 196 24.29 17.39 24.00
N SER A 197 25.42 18.08 23.86
CA SER A 197 25.79 19.29 24.59
C SER A 197 25.12 20.58 24.10
N ALA A 198 24.59 20.58 22.87
CA ALA A 198 23.94 21.73 22.26
C ALA A 198 22.48 21.45 21.93
N SER A 199 21.66 22.48 21.82
CA SER A 199 20.30 22.35 21.31
C SER A 199 20.28 22.05 19.81
N VAL A 200 19.19 21.50 19.31
CA VAL A 200 19.03 21.21 17.87
C VAL A 200 19.19 22.49 17.05
N ASP A 201 18.63 23.61 17.53
CA ASP A 201 18.66 24.91 16.86
C ASP A 201 20.05 25.59 16.84
N GLU A 202 20.95 25.21 17.74
CA GLU A 202 22.33 25.68 17.73
C GLU A 202 23.18 24.97 16.67
N ILE A 203 22.79 23.76 16.30
CA ILE A 203 23.53 22.92 15.35
C ILE A 203 22.94 23.01 13.94
N ILE A 204 21.61 22.94 13.83
CA ILE A 204 20.92 22.97 12.54
C ILE A 204 20.68 24.42 12.11
N GLN A 205 21.31 24.81 11.01
CA GLN A 205 21.21 26.19 10.50
C GLN A 205 19.78 26.53 10.06
N PRO A 206 19.37 27.80 10.18
CA PRO A 206 18.10 28.28 9.65
C PRO A 206 17.99 28.00 8.14
N GLY A 207 16.86 27.43 7.70
CA GLY A 207 16.63 27.08 6.29
C GLY A 207 16.92 25.63 5.94
N VAL A 208 17.79 24.94 6.66
CA VAL A 208 18.10 23.51 6.41
C VAL A 208 16.87 22.64 6.49
N VAL A 209 16.69 21.80 5.49
CA VAL A 209 15.57 20.83 5.40
C VAL A 209 16.06 19.38 5.49
N LEU A 210 17.35 19.14 5.19
CA LEU A 210 17.98 17.82 5.24
C LEU A 210 19.34 17.92 5.95
N PHE A 211 19.51 17.12 7.00
CA PHE A 211 20.75 17.04 7.79
C PHE A 211 21.43 15.70 7.56
N HIS A 212 22.69 15.70 7.13
CA HIS A 212 23.47 14.52 6.78
C HIS A 212 24.57 14.24 7.81
N ARG A 213 24.86 12.97 8.04
CA ARG A 213 25.86 12.40 8.95
C ARG A 213 25.39 12.29 10.41
N CYS A 214 24.30 11.58 10.62
CA CYS A 214 23.89 11.08 11.95
C CYS A 214 23.61 9.57 11.86
N LYS A 215 24.65 8.76 12.05
CA LYS A 215 24.63 7.32 11.73
C LYS A 215 23.89 6.43 12.74
N ASP A 216 23.54 6.94 13.90
CA ASP A 216 22.78 6.20 14.93
C ASP A 216 21.32 6.66 15.04
N GLY A 217 20.94 7.67 14.26
CA GLY A 217 19.60 8.27 14.31
C GLY A 217 19.29 9.05 15.59
N SER A 218 20.29 9.40 16.39
CA SER A 218 20.12 10.19 17.63
C SER A 218 19.53 11.58 17.38
N LEU A 219 19.72 12.15 16.20
CA LEU A 219 19.04 13.39 15.79
C LEU A 219 17.51 13.22 15.78
N ILE A 220 17.00 12.11 15.28
CA ILE A 220 15.54 11.83 15.26
C ILE A 220 15.00 11.81 16.70
N ASP A 221 15.71 11.18 17.62
CA ASP A 221 15.30 11.13 19.03
C ASP A 221 15.28 12.52 19.65
N ARG A 222 16.26 13.35 19.27
CA ARG A 222 16.31 14.76 19.71
C ARG A 222 15.19 15.61 19.12
N LEU A 223 14.84 15.41 17.85
CA LEU A 223 13.73 16.10 17.20
C LEU A 223 12.36 15.70 17.79
N ARG A 224 12.24 14.48 18.29
CA ARG A 224 11.04 13.99 18.98
C ARG A 224 10.91 14.49 20.41
N ASP A 225 12.03 14.85 21.08
CA ASP A 225 11.98 15.37 22.46
C ASP A 225 11.61 16.86 22.45
N PRO A 226 10.41 17.23 22.98
CA PRO A 226 9.97 18.64 22.98
C PRO A 226 10.88 19.58 23.79
N ARG A 227 11.76 19.06 24.66
CA ARG A 227 12.66 19.84 25.49
C ARG A 227 13.95 20.21 24.75
N SER A 228 14.30 19.49 23.69
CA SER A 228 15.51 19.70 22.91
C SER A 228 15.30 20.62 21.71
N VAL A 229 14.09 21.11 21.49
CA VAL A 229 13.70 21.94 20.33
C VAL A 229 13.18 23.27 20.82
N SER A 230 13.65 24.36 20.25
CA SER A 230 13.20 25.72 20.63
C SER A 230 11.76 26.00 20.19
N GLY A 231 11.18 27.11 20.68
CA GLY A 231 9.82 27.53 20.33
C GLY A 231 9.56 27.67 18.84
N MET A 232 10.58 28.01 18.05
CA MET A 232 10.47 28.19 16.60
C MET A 232 10.29 26.84 15.86
N LEU A 233 11.03 25.79 16.23
CA LEU A 233 10.85 24.45 15.70
C LEU A 233 9.61 23.75 16.29
N LYS A 234 9.27 24.01 17.57
CA LYS A 234 8.05 23.49 18.19
C LYS A 234 6.78 23.84 17.42
N SER A 235 6.69 25.04 16.85
CA SER A 235 5.54 25.46 16.04
C SER A 235 5.43 24.69 14.72
N LEU A 236 6.56 24.20 14.16
CA LEU A 236 6.60 23.41 12.93
C LEU A 236 6.21 21.94 13.15
N PHE A 237 6.37 21.46 14.40
CA PHE A 237 6.05 20.08 14.78
C PHE A 237 4.74 19.95 15.57
N ALA A 238 4.13 21.07 15.99
CA ALA A 238 2.86 21.05 16.70
C ALA A 238 1.73 20.65 15.75
N LYS A 239 1.49 19.35 15.65
CA LYS A 239 0.17 18.89 15.20
C LYS A 239 -0.81 19.11 16.36
N PRO A 240 -1.98 19.74 16.11
CA PRO A 240 -3.07 19.63 17.06
C PRO A 240 -3.31 18.13 17.23
N LYS A 241 -3.19 17.63 18.49
CA LYS A 241 -3.57 16.25 18.79
C LYS A 241 -5.04 16.12 18.39
N PRO A 242 -5.37 15.40 17.29
CA PRO A 242 -6.77 15.17 16.99
C PRO A 242 -7.32 14.40 18.19
N LYS A 243 -8.48 14.83 18.69
CA LYS A 243 -9.26 13.99 19.61
C LYS A 243 -9.35 12.61 18.94
N PRO A 244 -9.09 11.51 19.67
CA PRO A 244 -9.18 10.18 19.10
C PRO A 244 -10.57 10.04 18.47
N ARG A 245 -10.63 9.98 17.14
CA ARG A 245 -11.88 9.80 16.41
C ARG A 245 -12.33 8.38 16.67
N THR A 246 -13.51 8.23 17.23
CA THR A 246 -14.18 6.94 17.35
C THR A 246 -15.02 6.71 16.11
N TRP A 247 -14.89 5.56 15.47
CA TRP A 247 -15.72 5.14 14.35
C TRP A 247 -16.65 4.01 14.79
N PRO A 248 -17.86 3.89 14.17
CA PRO A 248 -18.71 2.74 14.42
C PRO A 248 -18.01 1.42 14.13
N SER A 249 -18.29 0.39 14.92
CA SER A 249 -17.85 -0.99 14.70
C SER A 249 -19.04 -1.93 14.81
N ILE A 250 -18.85 -3.21 14.47
CA ILE A 250 -19.92 -4.21 14.52
C ILE A 250 -20.50 -4.36 15.94
N THR A 251 -19.69 -4.20 16.96
CA THR A 251 -20.12 -4.34 18.36
C THR A 251 -20.44 -3.02 19.05
N LYS A 252 -20.03 -1.89 18.48
CA LYS A 252 -20.21 -0.57 19.11
C LYS A 252 -20.54 0.56 18.14
N GLN A 253 -21.41 1.43 18.59
CA GLN A 253 -21.72 2.73 17.97
C GLN A 253 -22.33 2.67 16.56
N THR A 254 -22.67 1.50 16.03
CA THR A 254 -23.46 1.45 14.81
C THR A 254 -24.91 1.71 15.12
N PRO A 255 -25.61 2.59 14.37
CA PRO A 255 -27.05 2.80 14.54
C PRO A 255 -27.88 1.65 13.95
N TRP A 256 -27.25 0.77 13.19
CA TRP A 256 -27.91 -0.25 12.39
C TRP A 256 -27.90 -1.62 13.07
N LYS A 257 -28.92 -2.42 12.75
CA LYS A 257 -28.98 -3.80 13.21
C LYS A 257 -27.84 -4.61 12.57
N CYS A 258 -27.10 -5.32 13.39
CA CYS A 258 -25.96 -6.13 12.95
C CYS A 258 -25.69 -7.29 13.91
N GLY A 259 -24.86 -8.24 13.47
CA GLY A 259 -24.47 -9.38 14.29
C GLY A 259 -23.40 -10.23 13.66
N LEU A 260 -22.95 -11.23 14.42
CA LEU A 260 -22.04 -12.27 13.94
C LEU A 260 -22.83 -13.51 13.56
N PHE A 261 -22.39 -14.20 12.50
CA PHE A 261 -22.86 -15.56 12.22
C PHE A 261 -22.27 -16.56 13.22
N ASP A 262 -23.07 -17.54 13.62
CA ASP A 262 -22.60 -18.64 14.48
C ASP A 262 -21.81 -19.65 13.64
N LEU A 263 -20.55 -19.36 13.41
CA LEU A 263 -19.59 -20.16 12.66
C LEU A 263 -18.32 -20.36 13.49
N PRO A 264 -17.57 -21.46 13.27
CA PRO A 264 -16.28 -21.68 13.92
C PRO A 264 -15.36 -20.46 13.81
N SER A 265 -14.81 -20.03 14.92
CA SER A 265 -13.94 -18.88 15.04
C SER A 265 -12.92 -19.10 16.15
N HIS A 266 -12.01 -20.08 15.95
CA HIS A 266 -10.98 -20.46 16.91
C HIS A 266 -9.63 -20.71 16.19
N ASN A 267 -8.57 -20.94 16.97
CA ASN A 267 -7.19 -20.98 16.45
C ASN A 267 -6.88 -22.13 15.48
N THR A 268 -7.74 -23.11 15.35
CA THR A 268 -7.56 -24.25 14.44
C THR A 268 -8.50 -24.20 13.24
N GLU A 269 -9.61 -23.49 13.35
CA GLU A 269 -10.56 -23.27 12.26
C GLU A 269 -11.31 -21.96 12.49
N CYS A 270 -11.39 -21.11 11.46
CA CYS A 270 -12.24 -19.94 11.48
C CYS A 270 -12.84 -19.65 10.10
N HIS A 271 -14.02 -19.02 10.11
CA HIS A 271 -14.72 -18.56 8.93
C HIS A 271 -14.78 -17.03 8.93
N PHE A 272 -14.41 -16.40 7.83
CA PHE A 272 -14.43 -14.94 7.67
C PHE A 272 -14.57 -14.54 6.20
N ASN A 273 -14.64 -13.25 5.91
CA ASN A 273 -14.78 -12.68 4.57
C ASN A 273 -15.91 -13.36 3.79
N CYS A 274 -17.15 -13.19 4.29
CA CYS A 274 -18.30 -13.89 3.78
C CYS A 274 -19.13 -13.03 2.82
N ALA A 275 -19.59 -13.66 1.72
CA ALA A 275 -20.49 -13.10 0.73
C ALA A 275 -21.88 -13.71 0.84
N LEU A 276 -22.90 -12.94 0.48
CA LEU A 276 -24.31 -13.31 0.53
C LEU A 276 -24.92 -13.31 -0.86
N THR A 277 -25.80 -14.28 -1.14
CA THR A 277 -26.65 -14.30 -2.33
C THR A 277 -28.02 -14.87 -2.01
N GLU A 278 -29.00 -14.61 -2.88
CA GLU A 278 -30.34 -15.15 -2.76
C GLU A 278 -30.70 -15.93 -4.02
N GLN A 279 -31.32 -17.10 -3.86
CA GLN A 279 -31.89 -17.88 -4.95
C GLN A 279 -33.19 -18.51 -4.50
N ASN A 280 -34.28 -18.34 -5.26
CA ASN A 280 -35.60 -18.90 -4.93
C ASN A 280 -36.05 -18.57 -3.49
N LYS A 281 -35.86 -17.33 -3.05
CA LYS A 281 -36.13 -16.84 -1.69
C LYS A 281 -35.30 -17.51 -0.58
N THR A 282 -34.33 -18.35 -0.93
CA THR A 282 -33.39 -18.93 0.01
C THR A 282 -32.12 -18.09 0.03
N LEU A 283 -31.71 -17.67 1.21
CA LEU A 283 -30.45 -17.00 1.43
C LEU A 283 -29.31 -18.02 1.59
N TRP A 284 -28.21 -17.70 0.92
CA TRP A 284 -26.98 -18.47 0.97
C TRP A 284 -25.82 -17.58 1.39
N LEU A 285 -25.05 -18.03 2.35
CA LEU A 285 -23.80 -17.40 2.73
C LEU A 285 -22.63 -18.23 2.18
N VAL A 286 -21.61 -17.56 1.68
CA VAL A 286 -20.37 -18.20 1.23
C VAL A 286 -19.22 -17.57 1.99
N SER A 287 -18.43 -18.35 2.70
CA SER A 287 -17.33 -17.84 3.53
C SER A 287 -15.99 -18.44 3.12
N ARG A 288 -14.92 -17.71 3.38
CA ARG A 288 -13.58 -18.24 3.45
C ARG A 288 -13.44 -19.02 4.76
N ARG A 289 -13.05 -20.30 4.66
CA ARG A 289 -12.68 -21.13 5.80
C ARG A 289 -11.18 -21.28 5.87
N TRP A 290 -10.59 -20.88 6.96
CA TRP A 290 -9.18 -21.10 7.26
C TRP A 290 -9.04 -22.24 8.26
N ARG A 291 -8.10 -23.19 8.00
CA ARG A 291 -7.84 -24.34 8.85
C ARG A 291 -6.35 -24.57 9.03
N ARG A 292 -5.97 -24.97 10.25
CA ARG A 292 -4.63 -25.48 10.55
C ARG A 292 -4.68 -27.00 10.63
N THR A 293 -4.05 -27.68 9.67
CA THR A 293 -4.03 -29.14 9.57
C THR A 293 -2.63 -29.67 9.90
N GLY A 294 -2.39 -30.05 11.17
CA GLY A 294 -1.14 -30.71 11.61
C GLY A 294 0.13 -29.94 11.28
N PHE A 295 1.11 -30.63 10.66
CA PHE A 295 2.41 -30.06 10.25
C PHE A 295 2.36 -29.28 8.92
N GLN A 296 1.24 -29.26 8.24
CA GLN A 296 1.08 -28.51 6.99
C GLN A 296 0.86 -27.02 7.26
N PRO A 297 1.26 -26.14 6.34
CA PRO A 297 0.86 -24.75 6.41
C PRO A 297 -0.67 -24.66 6.39
N TRP A 298 -1.22 -23.59 6.96
CA TRP A 298 -2.64 -23.31 6.95
C TRP A 298 -3.28 -23.54 5.57
N GLN A 299 -4.50 -24.03 5.57
CA GLN A 299 -5.31 -24.22 4.36
C GLN A 299 -6.49 -23.26 4.35
N SER A 300 -6.79 -22.73 3.18
CA SER A 300 -7.95 -21.89 2.94
C SER A 300 -8.79 -22.47 1.81
N ASP A 301 -10.08 -22.63 2.06
CA ASP A 301 -11.08 -23.06 1.10
C ASP A 301 -12.40 -22.27 1.27
N ILE A 302 -13.36 -22.50 0.38
CA ILE A 302 -14.63 -21.79 0.36
C ILE A 302 -15.74 -22.73 0.77
N VAL A 303 -16.60 -22.28 1.68
CA VAL A 303 -17.71 -23.04 2.22
C VAL A 303 -19.01 -22.29 2.00
N ARG A 304 -20.04 -22.98 1.50
CA ARG A 304 -21.42 -22.47 1.44
C ARG A 304 -22.19 -22.86 2.69
N HIS A 305 -23.09 -21.97 3.10
CA HIS A 305 -23.98 -22.18 4.23
C HIS A 305 -25.41 -21.83 3.82
N SER A 306 -26.34 -22.70 4.18
CA SER A 306 -27.78 -22.40 4.08
C SER A 306 -28.17 -21.55 5.28
N LEU A 307 -28.90 -20.46 5.03
CA LEU A 307 -29.45 -19.60 6.08
C LEU A 307 -30.92 -19.91 6.29
N GLY A 308 -31.29 -20.15 7.54
CA GLY A 308 -32.66 -20.19 8.00
C GLY A 308 -33.17 -18.84 8.46
N GLU A 309 -34.25 -18.84 9.21
CA GLU A 309 -34.82 -17.65 9.83
C GLU A 309 -33.80 -16.95 10.72
N ASN A 310 -33.89 -15.64 10.80
CA ASN A 310 -32.99 -14.78 11.58
C ASN A 310 -31.50 -14.97 11.23
N LEU A 311 -31.18 -15.32 9.98
CA LEU A 311 -29.84 -15.53 9.47
C LEU A 311 -29.07 -16.65 10.20
N THR A 312 -29.78 -17.63 10.76
CA THR A 312 -29.17 -18.78 11.44
C THR A 312 -28.53 -19.75 10.44
N ILE A 313 -27.35 -20.26 10.73
CA ILE A 313 -26.69 -21.27 9.90
C ILE A 313 -27.40 -22.62 10.11
N THR A 314 -27.95 -23.19 9.04
CA THR A 314 -28.67 -24.49 9.10
C THR A 314 -27.82 -25.66 8.57
N LYS A 315 -26.96 -25.39 7.59
CA LYS A 315 -26.09 -26.41 6.98
C LYS A 315 -24.84 -25.71 6.38
N SER A 316 -23.70 -26.38 6.51
CA SER A 316 -22.43 -25.95 5.93
C SER A 316 -21.85 -27.03 5.03
N VAL A 317 -21.45 -26.66 3.79
CA VAL A 317 -20.90 -27.60 2.81
C VAL A 317 -19.75 -26.95 2.07
N PRO A 318 -18.56 -27.56 2.00
CA PRO A 318 -17.46 -27.04 1.17
C PRO A 318 -17.86 -26.97 -0.31
N ILE A 319 -17.45 -25.89 -1.00
CA ILE A 319 -17.52 -25.81 -2.46
C ILE A 319 -16.24 -26.42 -3.01
N VAL A 320 -16.39 -27.47 -3.81
CA VAL A 320 -15.24 -28.14 -4.42
C VAL A 320 -14.84 -27.37 -5.68
N LEU A 321 -13.75 -26.61 -5.59
CA LEU A 321 -13.18 -25.88 -6.70
C LEU A 321 -11.90 -26.58 -7.18
N PRO A 322 -11.67 -26.70 -8.50
CA PRO A 322 -10.44 -27.25 -9.05
C PRO A 322 -9.23 -26.44 -8.59
N LYS A 323 -8.18 -27.15 -8.19
CA LYS A 323 -6.89 -26.56 -7.81
C LYS A 323 -5.83 -26.92 -8.85
N GLN A 324 -5.18 -25.91 -9.43
CA GLN A 324 -4.12 -26.10 -10.43
C GLN A 324 -2.81 -26.60 -9.80
N CYS A 325 -2.56 -26.21 -8.54
CA CYS A 325 -1.33 -26.52 -7.81
C CYS A 325 -1.59 -27.35 -6.54
N GLY A 326 -2.69 -28.10 -6.49
CA GLY A 326 -3.03 -29.00 -5.39
C GLY A 326 -3.08 -28.28 -4.03
N VAL A 327 -2.39 -28.85 -3.03
CA VAL A 327 -2.39 -28.31 -1.65
C VAL A 327 -1.72 -26.95 -1.51
N PHE A 328 -0.90 -26.55 -2.48
CA PHE A 328 -0.23 -25.24 -2.48
C PHE A 328 -1.10 -24.10 -3.00
N GLU A 329 -2.30 -24.40 -3.48
CA GLU A 329 -3.27 -23.39 -3.90
C GLU A 329 -4.33 -23.19 -2.81
N GLN A 330 -4.50 -21.93 -2.40
CA GLN A 330 -5.45 -21.48 -1.41
C GLN A 330 -6.53 -20.64 -2.08
N HIS A 331 -7.80 -20.84 -1.68
CA HIS A 331 -8.93 -20.07 -2.19
C HIS A 331 -9.44 -19.13 -1.11
N GLU A 332 -9.55 -17.84 -1.45
CA GLU A 332 -9.80 -16.76 -0.50
C GLU A 332 -10.87 -15.79 -0.99
N ASP A 333 -11.49 -15.10 -0.03
CA ASP A 333 -12.28 -13.89 -0.21
C ASP A 333 -13.38 -14.01 -1.28
N PRO A 334 -14.36 -14.90 -1.07
CA PRO A 334 -15.42 -15.18 -2.05
C PRO A 334 -16.32 -13.97 -2.27
N ARG A 335 -16.76 -13.80 -3.51
CA ARG A 335 -17.83 -12.89 -3.95
C ARG A 335 -18.76 -13.66 -4.86
N ILE A 336 -20.04 -13.64 -4.57
CA ILE A 336 -21.00 -14.46 -5.27
C ILE A 336 -22.15 -13.64 -5.82
N ILE A 337 -22.56 -13.93 -7.05
CA ILE A 337 -23.75 -13.37 -7.68
C ILE A 337 -24.57 -14.48 -8.30
N GLN A 338 -25.90 -14.32 -8.31
CA GLN A 338 -26.79 -15.22 -9.07
C GLN A 338 -26.55 -15.02 -10.57
N HIS A 339 -26.46 -16.10 -11.32
CA HIS A 339 -26.33 -16.08 -12.77
C HIS A 339 -27.11 -17.23 -13.41
N GLY A 340 -28.18 -16.90 -14.14
CA GLY A 340 -29.09 -17.89 -14.66
C GLY A 340 -29.67 -18.78 -13.56
N PRO A 341 -29.69 -20.12 -13.74
CA PRO A 341 -30.14 -21.04 -12.70
C PRO A 341 -29.09 -21.31 -11.60
N GLY A 342 -27.86 -20.87 -11.77
CA GLY A 342 -26.75 -21.11 -10.85
C GLY A 342 -26.10 -19.81 -10.37
N PHE A 343 -24.76 -19.83 -10.20
CA PHE A 343 -24.03 -18.74 -9.63
C PHE A 343 -22.68 -18.50 -10.33
N LEU A 344 -22.20 -17.27 -10.26
CA LEU A 344 -20.80 -16.92 -10.50
C LEU A 344 -20.14 -16.62 -9.16
N LEU A 345 -19.04 -17.32 -8.89
CA LEU A 345 -18.24 -17.19 -7.70
C LEU A 345 -16.87 -16.63 -8.06
N GLY A 346 -16.65 -15.34 -7.77
CA GLY A 346 -15.35 -14.72 -7.81
C GLY A 346 -14.57 -15.04 -6.53
N TYR A 347 -13.28 -15.35 -6.66
CA TYR A 347 -12.42 -15.62 -5.52
C TYR A 347 -10.95 -15.31 -5.84
N CYS A 348 -10.15 -15.11 -4.83
CA CYS A 348 -8.71 -14.99 -4.97
C CYS A 348 -8.09 -16.39 -4.87
N SER A 349 -7.39 -16.81 -5.93
CA SER A 349 -6.53 -17.99 -5.91
C SER A 349 -5.12 -17.57 -5.51
N TRP A 350 -4.64 -18.11 -4.42
CA TRP A 350 -3.35 -17.79 -3.84
C TRP A 350 -2.41 -19.00 -3.99
N LEU A 351 -1.34 -18.83 -4.77
CA LEU A 351 -0.34 -19.87 -4.99
C LEU A 351 0.81 -19.73 -3.98
N MET A 352 1.05 -20.78 -3.20
CA MET A 352 2.19 -20.88 -2.29
C MET A 352 3.37 -21.48 -3.06
N GLY A 353 4.38 -20.67 -3.36
CA GLY A 353 5.60 -21.08 -4.06
C GLY A 353 6.74 -20.12 -3.78
N ALA A 354 7.87 -20.23 -4.49
CA ALA A 354 9.03 -19.36 -4.37
C ALA A 354 8.70 -17.86 -4.56
N ARG A 355 7.55 -17.58 -5.18
CA ARG A 355 6.94 -16.23 -5.25
C ARG A 355 5.45 -16.39 -4.96
N PHE A 356 5.01 -15.89 -3.82
CA PHE A 356 3.59 -15.80 -3.49
C PHE A 356 2.87 -14.96 -4.55
N GLN A 357 1.95 -15.55 -5.28
CA GLN A 357 1.16 -14.85 -6.30
C GLN A 357 -0.32 -15.03 -6.00
N ALA A 358 -1.04 -13.91 -5.97
CA ALA A 358 -2.48 -13.88 -5.85
C ALA A 358 -3.09 -13.48 -7.19
N HIS A 359 -4.06 -14.25 -7.69
CA HIS A 359 -4.82 -13.90 -8.87
C HIS A 359 -6.31 -14.10 -8.64
N GLN A 360 -7.10 -13.38 -9.41
CA GLN A 360 -8.54 -13.55 -9.39
C GLN A 360 -8.95 -14.77 -10.21
N ALA A 361 -9.89 -15.51 -9.67
CA ALA A 361 -10.54 -16.61 -10.37
C ALA A 361 -12.05 -16.42 -10.34
N LEU A 362 -12.72 -16.91 -11.38
CA LEU A 362 -14.17 -16.93 -11.51
C LEU A 362 -14.62 -18.34 -11.77
N ALA A 363 -15.44 -18.89 -10.88
CA ALA A 363 -16.07 -20.19 -11.05
C ALA A 363 -17.54 -20.02 -11.47
N THR A 364 -17.98 -20.80 -12.45
CA THR A 364 -19.40 -20.98 -12.76
C THR A 364 -19.90 -22.19 -11.98
N LEU A 365 -20.93 -22.00 -11.18
CA LEU A 365 -21.58 -23.05 -10.40
C LEU A 365 -22.98 -23.31 -10.94
N ASP A 366 -23.38 -24.58 -10.97
CA ASP A 366 -24.77 -24.97 -11.30
C ASP A 366 -25.72 -24.69 -10.12
N SER A 367 -27.03 -25.00 -10.29
CA SER A 367 -28.03 -24.81 -9.25
C SER A 367 -27.85 -25.75 -8.02
N GLN A 368 -27.08 -26.80 -8.15
CA GLN A 368 -26.68 -27.71 -7.07
C GLN A 368 -25.35 -27.30 -6.41
N TRP A 369 -24.73 -26.19 -6.86
CA TRP A 369 -23.44 -25.70 -6.40
C TRP A 369 -22.23 -26.54 -6.85
N ASN A 370 -22.37 -27.35 -7.90
CA ASN A 370 -21.24 -28.02 -8.51
C ASN A 370 -20.49 -27.03 -9.40
N CYS A 371 -19.15 -27.05 -9.35
CA CYS A 371 -18.32 -26.24 -10.21
C CYS A 371 -18.34 -26.80 -11.65
N VAL A 372 -18.92 -26.04 -12.57
CA VAL A 372 -19.00 -26.39 -14.01
C VAL A 372 -17.73 -25.97 -14.74
N SER A 373 -17.19 -24.79 -14.43
CA SER A 373 -15.97 -24.27 -15.03
C SER A 373 -15.28 -23.29 -14.10
N THR A 374 -13.97 -23.11 -14.30
CA THR A 374 -13.17 -22.09 -13.66
C THR A 374 -12.35 -21.33 -14.67
N LEU A 375 -12.30 -20.01 -14.53
CA LEU A 375 -11.46 -19.11 -15.28
C LEU A 375 -10.47 -18.47 -14.32
N HIS A 376 -9.17 -18.71 -14.52
CA HIS A 376 -8.11 -18.06 -13.77
C HIS A 376 -7.61 -16.85 -14.51
N LEU A 377 -7.82 -15.69 -13.94
CA LEU A 377 -7.43 -14.42 -14.51
C LEU A 377 -6.03 -14.07 -14.00
N ARG A 378 -5.03 -14.31 -14.86
CA ARG A 378 -3.64 -13.96 -14.56
C ARG A 378 -3.33 -12.59 -15.14
N TYR A 379 -2.55 -11.86 -14.38
CA TYR A 379 -1.95 -10.62 -14.84
C TYR A 379 -0.62 -10.89 -15.58
N GLY A 380 -0.34 -10.12 -16.64
CA GLY A 380 0.86 -10.21 -17.46
C GLY A 380 0.55 -10.19 -18.96
N ASN A 381 1.54 -10.40 -19.84
CA ASN A 381 1.43 -10.29 -21.31
C ASN A 381 0.32 -11.12 -21.97
N ASN A 382 -0.39 -11.98 -21.23
CA ASN A 382 -1.52 -12.79 -21.66
C ASN A 382 -2.76 -12.64 -20.77
N GLY A 383 -2.78 -11.69 -19.85
CA GLY A 383 -3.92 -11.42 -18.97
C GLY A 383 -4.92 -10.46 -19.59
N PRO A 384 -6.16 -10.44 -19.10
CA PRO A 384 -7.19 -9.55 -19.62
C PRO A 384 -6.90 -8.06 -19.42
N TYR A 385 -5.87 -7.69 -18.69
CA TYR A 385 -5.56 -6.30 -18.38
C TYR A 385 -4.07 -5.96 -18.56
N PRO A 386 -3.66 -5.26 -19.63
CA PRO A 386 -2.31 -4.74 -19.75
C PRO A 386 -2.17 -3.47 -18.90
N GLY A 387 -1.38 -3.49 -17.86
CA GLY A 387 -0.98 -2.25 -17.17
C GLY A 387 -0.89 -2.25 -15.64
N ALA A 388 -1.44 -3.23 -14.91
CA ALA A 388 -1.29 -3.28 -13.45
C ALA A 388 -0.02 -4.06 -13.06
N GLY A 389 0.99 -3.40 -12.57
CA GLY A 389 2.37 -3.89 -12.61
C GLY A 389 2.92 -4.55 -11.37
N THR A 390 2.28 -5.47 -10.63
CA THR A 390 2.97 -6.08 -9.47
C THR A 390 2.69 -7.56 -9.19
N GLY A 391 1.96 -8.27 -10.04
CA GLY A 391 1.71 -9.71 -9.84
C GLY A 391 0.76 -10.08 -8.68
N HIS A 392 0.08 -9.13 -8.05
CA HIS A 392 -0.93 -9.35 -7.03
C HIS A 392 -2.25 -8.69 -7.40
N GLU A 393 -3.19 -9.48 -7.94
CA GLU A 393 -4.52 -9.01 -8.28
C GLU A 393 -5.54 -9.53 -7.27
N LYS A 394 -6.20 -8.61 -6.56
CA LYS A 394 -7.18 -8.95 -5.52
C LYS A 394 -8.37 -8.00 -5.55
N ASN A 395 -9.48 -8.46 -4.95
CA ASN A 395 -10.65 -7.65 -4.64
C ASN A 395 -11.44 -7.14 -5.84
N TRP A 396 -11.46 -7.90 -6.91
CA TRP A 396 -12.34 -7.65 -8.04
C TRP A 396 -13.78 -7.99 -7.70
N THR A 397 -14.74 -7.20 -8.18
CA THR A 397 -16.15 -7.44 -7.95
C THR A 397 -16.91 -7.57 -9.27
N TRP A 398 -17.77 -8.56 -9.35
CA TRP A 398 -18.48 -8.93 -10.57
C TRP A 398 -19.94 -8.54 -10.48
N PHE A 399 -20.53 -8.12 -11.60
CA PHE A 399 -21.96 -7.84 -11.68
C PHE A 399 -22.49 -8.09 -13.10
N ILE A 400 -23.81 -8.25 -13.21
CA ILE A 400 -24.49 -8.39 -14.49
C ILE A 400 -25.18 -7.07 -14.84
N HIS A 401 -24.85 -6.53 -15.99
CA HIS A 401 -25.50 -5.37 -16.58
C HIS A 401 -26.06 -5.74 -17.94
N GLU A 402 -27.39 -5.57 -18.13
CA GLU A 402 -28.10 -5.92 -19.38
C GLU A 402 -27.79 -7.33 -19.91
N GLY A 403 -27.70 -8.31 -19.00
CA GLY A 403 -27.39 -9.71 -19.33
C GLY A 403 -25.92 -10.01 -19.57
N GLN A 404 -25.06 -9.00 -19.60
CA GLN A 404 -23.61 -9.14 -19.83
C GLN A 404 -22.83 -9.09 -18.52
N LEU A 405 -21.78 -9.90 -18.43
CA LEU A 405 -20.87 -9.90 -17.28
C LEU A 405 -19.96 -8.68 -17.32
N HIS A 406 -19.88 -7.98 -16.18
CA HIS A 406 -19.01 -6.83 -15.97
C HIS A 406 -18.14 -7.05 -14.72
N LEU A 407 -16.97 -6.44 -14.75
CA LEU A 407 -16.02 -6.37 -13.65
C LEU A 407 -15.87 -4.92 -13.22
N ASP A 408 -16.21 -4.61 -11.97
CA ASP A 408 -15.78 -3.40 -11.30
C ASP A 408 -14.35 -3.63 -10.79
N TYR A 409 -13.39 -3.06 -11.53
CA TYR A 409 -11.96 -3.35 -11.39
C TYR A 409 -11.25 -2.41 -10.42
N GLN A 410 -11.52 -1.11 -10.53
CA GLN A 410 -10.79 -0.08 -9.79
C GLN A 410 -11.68 1.16 -9.56
N PHE A 411 -11.55 1.77 -8.38
CA PHE A 411 -12.34 2.94 -8.03
C PHE A 411 -11.74 4.28 -8.55
N SER A 412 -10.42 4.46 -8.52
CA SER A 412 -9.81 5.74 -8.90
C SER A 412 -8.58 5.54 -9.81
N PRO A 413 -8.67 5.89 -11.12
CA PRO A 413 -9.90 6.21 -11.83
C PRO A 413 -10.89 5.06 -11.76
N HIS A 414 -12.20 5.31 -11.92
CA HIS A 414 -13.17 4.22 -11.92
C HIS A 414 -13.09 3.46 -13.24
N ILE A 415 -12.88 2.17 -13.15
CA ILE A 415 -12.69 1.27 -14.30
C ILE A 415 -13.67 0.12 -14.19
N VAL A 416 -14.57 0.05 -15.15
CA VAL A 416 -15.48 -1.07 -15.35
C VAL A 416 -15.14 -1.76 -16.65
N VAL A 417 -15.04 -3.09 -16.63
CA VAL A 417 -14.72 -3.92 -17.80
C VAL A 417 -15.91 -4.77 -18.17
N ALA A 418 -16.48 -4.55 -19.34
CA ALA A 418 -17.49 -5.41 -19.92
C ALA A 418 -16.83 -6.62 -20.58
N LEU A 419 -17.37 -7.83 -20.38
CA LEU A 419 -16.87 -9.08 -20.93
C LEU A 419 -17.91 -9.70 -21.85
N ASP A 420 -17.56 -9.94 -23.11
CA ASP A 420 -18.44 -10.66 -24.03
C ASP A 420 -18.36 -12.20 -23.83
N ASP A 421 -19.18 -12.94 -24.57
CA ASP A 421 -19.23 -14.41 -24.50
C ASP A 421 -17.90 -15.11 -24.82
N LYS A 422 -16.98 -14.41 -25.45
CA LYS A 422 -15.60 -14.86 -25.76
C LYS A 422 -14.58 -14.31 -24.77
N MET A 423 -15.05 -13.72 -23.67
CA MET A 423 -14.22 -13.04 -22.68
C MET A 423 -13.36 -11.90 -23.24
N ARG A 424 -13.74 -11.33 -24.38
CA ARG A 424 -13.12 -10.12 -24.90
C ARG A 424 -13.62 -8.93 -24.09
N GLN A 425 -12.75 -7.96 -23.91
CA GLN A 425 -12.92 -6.89 -22.94
C GLN A 425 -13.21 -5.56 -23.61
N LYS A 426 -14.12 -4.81 -23.02
CA LYS A 426 -14.33 -3.40 -23.32
C LYS A 426 -14.22 -2.62 -22.01
N GLU A 427 -13.20 -1.79 -21.93
CA GLU A 427 -12.96 -0.92 -20.79
C GLU A 427 -13.83 0.34 -20.86
N HIS A 428 -14.43 0.68 -19.73
CA HIS A 428 -15.05 1.97 -19.46
C HIS A 428 -14.28 2.61 -18.31
N LYS A 429 -13.64 3.75 -18.58
CA LYS A 429 -12.81 4.47 -17.62
C LYS A 429 -13.33 5.89 -17.45
N THR A 430 -13.60 6.25 -16.19
CA THR A 430 -14.07 7.58 -15.81
C THR A 430 -13.19 8.18 -14.71
N PRO A 431 -12.96 9.50 -14.72
CA PRO A 431 -12.31 10.16 -13.59
C PRO A 431 -13.20 10.05 -12.36
N THR A 432 -12.57 9.91 -11.18
CA THR A 432 -13.27 9.90 -9.90
C THR A 432 -12.91 11.17 -9.13
N PRO A 433 -13.76 12.22 -9.17
CA PRO A 433 -13.48 13.49 -8.50
C PRO A 433 -13.70 13.44 -7.00
N LEU A 434 -14.27 12.34 -6.50
CA LEU A 434 -14.62 12.16 -5.09
C LEU A 434 -13.43 11.66 -4.28
N GLU A 435 -13.20 12.24 -3.09
CA GLU A 435 -12.06 11.95 -2.24
C GLU A 435 -12.45 11.04 -1.07
N TRP A 436 -11.61 10.03 -0.82
CA TRP A 436 -11.67 9.17 0.35
C TRP A 436 -10.38 9.28 1.18
N LYS A 437 -10.50 9.70 2.44
CA LYS A 437 -9.36 10.05 3.31
C LYS A 437 -8.79 8.89 4.13
N TYR A 438 -9.39 7.69 4.03
CA TYR A 438 -9.09 6.55 4.91
C TYR A 438 -8.33 5.43 4.19
N GLY A 439 -7.40 5.81 3.32
CA GLY A 439 -6.54 4.90 2.58
C GLY A 439 -7.09 4.53 1.20
N HIS A 440 -6.35 3.70 0.49
CA HIS A 440 -6.71 3.29 -0.87
C HIS A 440 -7.96 2.41 -0.89
N ILE A 441 -8.95 2.78 -1.71
CA ILE A 441 -10.19 2.03 -1.90
C ILE A 441 -9.89 0.75 -2.69
N ARG A 442 -10.44 -0.36 -2.20
CA ARG A 442 -10.40 -1.67 -2.84
C ARG A 442 -11.81 -2.24 -2.91
N GLY A 443 -12.10 -3.01 -3.95
CA GLY A 443 -13.42 -3.62 -4.13
C GLY A 443 -13.85 -4.47 -2.93
N GLY A 444 -15.11 -4.43 -2.64
CA GLY A 444 -15.74 -5.15 -1.54
C GLY A 444 -16.88 -6.03 -2.02
N THR A 445 -18.12 -5.52 -2.04
CA THR A 445 -19.27 -6.30 -2.48
C THR A 445 -19.50 -6.22 -3.98
N PRO A 446 -20.06 -7.25 -4.62
CA PRO A 446 -20.66 -7.11 -5.93
C PRO A 446 -21.62 -5.90 -5.97
N PRO A 447 -21.58 -5.08 -7.03
CA PRO A 447 -22.50 -3.95 -7.18
C PRO A 447 -23.95 -4.40 -7.26
N VAL A 448 -24.83 -3.75 -6.51
CA VAL A 448 -26.28 -4.01 -6.47
C VAL A 448 -26.99 -2.86 -7.17
N LYS A 449 -27.86 -3.18 -8.15
CA LYS A 449 -28.64 -2.17 -8.88
C LYS A 449 -29.73 -1.57 -8.01
N VAL A 450 -29.78 -0.23 -7.97
CA VAL A 450 -30.77 0.59 -7.24
C VAL A 450 -31.22 1.72 -8.16
N GLY A 451 -32.39 1.59 -8.77
CA GLY A 451 -32.85 2.54 -9.76
C GLY A 451 -31.87 2.67 -10.95
N ASP A 452 -31.38 3.88 -11.19
CA ASP A 452 -30.44 4.20 -12.26
C ASP A 452 -28.96 4.15 -11.80
N GLU A 453 -28.69 3.61 -10.63
CA GLU A 453 -27.33 3.46 -10.09
C GLU A 453 -27.03 2.02 -9.68
N TYR A 454 -25.74 1.71 -9.59
CA TYR A 454 -25.21 0.58 -8.84
C TYR A 454 -24.60 1.07 -7.54
N VAL A 455 -24.85 0.36 -6.44
CA VAL A 455 -24.26 0.62 -5.13
C VAL A 455 -23.33 -0.51 -4.75
N SER A 456 -22.10 -0.19 -4.33
CA SER A 456 -21.10 -1.14 -3.87
C SER A 456 -20.51 -0.69 -2.53
N PHE A 457 -20.37 -1.64 -1.58
CA PHE A 457 -19.60 -1.40 -0.36
C PHE A 457 -18.16 -1.78 -0.62
N PHE A 458 -17.24 -0.95 -0.17
CA PHE A 458 -15.80 -1.13 -0.36
C PHE A 458 -15.07 -1.18 0.97
N HIS A 459 -13.82 -1.61 0.92
CA HIS A 459 -12.90 -1.46 2.05
C HIS A 459 -11.68 -0.65 1.67
N SER A 460 -11.09 -0.04 2.68
CA SER A 460 -9.78 0.59 2.62
C SER A 460 -9.00 0.29 3.89
N SER A 461 -7.73 0.62 3.94
CA SER A 461 -6.93 0.44 5.15
C SER A 461 -5.87 1.50 5.32
N MET A 462 -5.59 1.84 6.57
CA MET A 462 -4.51 2.75 6.97
C MET A 462 -3.66 2.12 8.08
N PRO A 463 -2.38 2.49 8.20
CA PRO A 463 -1.58 2.19 9.38
C PRO A 463 -2.26 2.73 10.63
N TRP A 464 -2.37 1.89 11.68
CA TRP A 464 -3.07 2.28 12.92
C TRP A 464 -2.15 2.29 14.14
N ARG A 465 -1.46 1.20 14.41
CA ARG A 465 -0.46 1.03 15.48
C ARG A 465 0.74 0.29 14.90
N GLN A 466 1.84 0.22 15.65
CA GLN A 466 3.02 -0.53 15.21
C GLN A 466 2.64 -1.89 14.62
N LYS A 467 2.95 -2.09 13.33
CA LYS A 467 2.71 -3.33 12.56
C LYS A 467 1.24 -3.75 12.37
N GLN A 468 0.28 -2.86 12.59
CA GLN A 468 -1.15 -3.15 12.41
C GLN A 468 -1.79 -2.14 11.45
N ASN A 469 -2.65 -2.64 10.56
CA ASN A 469 -3.54 -1.82 9.76
C ASN A 469 -4.93 -1.80 10.39
N ARG A 470 -5.62 -0.69 10.28
CA ARG A 470 -7.04 -0.58 10.54
C ARG A 470 -7.78 -0.44 9.23
N TYR A 471 -8.78 -1.26 9.04
CA TYR A 471 -9.63 -1.26 7.87
C TYR A 471 -10.89 -0.44 8.12
N PHE A 472 -11.41 0.12 7.03
CA PHE A 472 -12.62 0.93 7.01
C PHE A 472 -13.52 0.43 5.91
N MET A 473 -14.83 0.43 6.18
CA MET A 473 -15.88 0.15 5.20
C MET A 473 -16.58 1.45 4.84
N GLY A 474 -16.73 1.69 3.56
CA GLY A 474 -17.56 2.75 2.98
C GLY A 474 -18.43 2.20 1.89
N ALA A 475 -19.21 3.07 1.24
CA ALA A 475 -19.99 2.73 0.07
C ALA A 475 -19.83 3.81 -1.01
N PHE A 476 -19.96 3.42 -2.27
CA PHE A 476 -20.06 4.33 -3.40
C PHE A 476 -21.15 3.89 -4.35
N ALA A 477 -21.66 4.83 -5.14
CA ALA A 477 -22.58 4.56 -6.21
C ALA A 477 -22.01 5.05 -7.55
N PHE A 478 -22.44 4.40 -8.64
CA PHE A 478 -22.08 4.76 -10.00
C PHE A 478 -23.26 4.54 -10.94
N GLU A 479 -23.30 5.25 -12.05
CA GLU A 479 -24.39 5.16 -13.04
C GLU A 479 -24.59 3.71 -13.53
N ALA A 480 -25.85 3.26 -13.62
CA ALA A 480 -26.21 1.97 -14.20
C ALA A 480 -26.29 2.02 -15.74
N LYS A 481 -25.37 2.75 -16.34
CA LYS A 481 -25.16 2.84 -17.81
C LYS A 481 -23.72 3.23 -18.10
N PRO A 482 -23.17 2.80 -19.24
CA PRO A 482 -21.85 3.26 -19.66
C PRO A 482 -21.77 4.80 -19.78
N PRO A 483 -20.67 5.44 -19.35
CA PRO A 483 -19.39 4.83 -18.97
C PRO A 483 -19.28 4.44 -17.48
N PHE A 484 -20.37 4.29 -16.73
CA PHE A 484 -20.40 3.89 -15.32
C PHE A 484 -19.71 4.91 -14.39
N ALA A 485 -20.00 6.19 -14.58
CA ALA A 485 -19.38 7.25 -13.81
C ALA A 485 -19.79 7.18 -12.32
N VAL A 486 -18.83 7.37 -11.41
CA VAL A 486 -19.13 7.44 -9.97
C VAL A 486 -19.93 8.70 -9.67
N THR A 487 -21.06 8.54 -9.00
CA THR A 487 -22.02 9.61 -8.70
C THR A 487 -21.90 10.11 -7.27
N ARG A 488 -21.61 9.21 -6.33
CA ARG A 488 -21.51 9.54 -4.90
C ARG A 488 -20.63 8.55 -4.13
N ILE A 489 -20.15 8.97 -2.97
CA ILE A 489 -19.38 8.16 -2.02
C ILE A 489 -19.65 8.63 -0.60
N THR A 490 -19.65 7.71 0.36
CA THR A 490 -19.68 8.10 1.78
C THR A 490 -18.39 8.86 2.13
N PRO A 491 -18.44 10.10 2.65
CA PRO A 491 -17.23 10.86 3.00
C PRO A 491 -16.55 10.33 4.28
N GLU A 492 -17.28 9.58 5.10
CA GLU A 492 -16.82 9.00 6.37
C GLU A 492 -17.08 7.48 6.38
N PRO A 493 -16.28 6.70 7.12
CA PRO A 493 -16.48 5.27 7.25
C PRO A 493 -17.85 4.93 7.88
N LEU A 494 -18.55 4.01 7.25
CA LEU A 494 -19.75 3.39 7.80
C LEU A 494 -19.39 2.50 8.99
N LEU A 495 -18.29 1.74 8.86
CA LEU A 495 -17.70 0.89 9.90
C LEU A 495 -16.18 0.98 9.86
N ALA A 496 -15.57 0.71 11.01
CA ALA A 496 -14.11 0.51 11.11
C ALA A 496 -13.79 -0.74 11.93
N GLY A 497 -12.72 -1.41 11.59
CA GLY A 497 -12.19 -2.52 12.40
C GLY A 497 -11.88 -2.07 13.83
N SER A 498 -12.19 -2.91 14.82
CA SER A 498 -12.08 -2.58 16.24
C SER A 498 -11.41 -3.70 17.03
N ASP A 499 -10.64 -3.32 18.07
CA ASP A 499 -10.12 -4.29 19.04
C ASP A 499 -11.23 -5.04 19.81
N GLU A 500 -12.38 -4.40 19.96
CA GLU A 500 -13.53 -4.94 20.69
C GLU A 500 -14.23 -6.06 19.94
N ASP A 501 -14.12 -6.05 18.61
CA ASP A 501 -14.66 -7.12 17.75
C ASP A 501 -13.72 -8.34 17.69
N ARG A 502 -12.60 -8.35 18.43
CA ARG A 502 -11.64 -9.44 18.42
C ARG A 502 -12.01 -10.55 19.40
N ARG A 503 -11.82 -11.78 18.96
CA ARG A 503 -11.85 -12.96 19.82
C ARG A 503 -10.45 -13.38 20.29
N THR A 504 -9.39 -13.00 19.55
CA THR A 504 -7.99 -13.28 19.87
C THR A 504 -7.13 -12.04 19.75
N LEU A 505 -6.10 -11.92 20.57
CA LEU A 505 -5.16 -10.78 20.52
C LEU A 505 -4.22 -10.89 19.32
N GLY A 506 -3.94 -9.75 18.69
CA GLY A 506 -3.00 -9.63 17.58
C GLY A 506 -3.68 -9.58 16.19
N GLY A 507 -2.92 -9.29 15.14
CA GLY A 507 -3.41 -9.15 13.77
C GLY A 507 -4.02 -7.78 13.45
N PRO A 508 -4.41 -7.54 12.18
CA PRO A 508 -5.01 -6.28 11.74
C PRO A 508 -6.41 -6.10 12.33
N LEU A 509 -6.88 -4.84 12.36
CA LEU A 509 -8.27 -4.50 12.69
C LEU A 509 -9.07 -4.47 11.41
N VAL A 510 -9.72 -5.56 11.08
CA VAL A 510 -10.37 -5.75 9.77
C VAL A 510 -11.87 -5.56 9.85
N VAL A 511 -12.41 -4.85 8.87
CA VAL A 511 -13.79 -4.89 8.41
C VAL A 511 -13.74 -5.01 6.88
N PHE A 512 -14.28 -6.11 6.34
CA PHE A 512 -14.06 -6.51 4.96
C PHE A 512 -15.38 -6.95 4.30
N PRO A 513 -16.13 -6.01 3.67
CA PRO A 513 -17.37 -6.34 2.98
C PRO A 513 -17.11 -7.22 1.77
N CYS A 514 -17.92 -8.29 1.60
CA CYS A 514 -17.79 -9.24 0.49
C CYS A 514 -19.11 -9.50 -0.25
N GLY A 515 -20.26 -9.26 0.38
CA GLY A 515 -21.57 -9.49 -0.23
C GLY A 515 -22.60 -8.48 0.25
N ALA A 516 -23.54 -8.14 -0.63
CA ALA A 516 -24.72 -7.34 -0.28
C ALA A 516 -25.89 -7.71 -1.18
N ILE A 517 -27.09 -7.67 -0.63
CA ILE A 517 -28.36 -7.73 -1.37
C ILE A 517 -29.27 -6.63 -0.86
N LEU A 518 -30.15 -6.13 -1.73
CA LEU A 518 -31.19 -5.17 -1.35
C LEU A 518 -32.52 -5.93 -1.15
N ARG A 519 -33.14 -5.76 0.00
CA ARG A 519 -34.44 -6.34 0.35
C ARG A 519 -35.30 -5.25 0.99
N GLU A 520 -36.47 -4.98 0.44
CA GLU A 520 -37.45 -4.05 1.02
C GLU A 520 -36.80 -2.72 1.48
N GLU A 521 -36.07 -2.05 0.58
CA GLU A 521 -35.38 -0.78 0.86
C GLU A 521 -34.29 -0.85 1.97
N THR A 522 -33.76 -2.06 2.24
CA THR A 522 -32.69 -2.26 3.21
C THR A 522 -31.60 -3.13 2.61
N PHE A 523 -30.36 -2.67 2.65
CA PHE A 523 -29.21 -3.50 2.33
C PHE A 523 -28.92 -4.46 3.47
N LEU A 524 -28.91 -5.75 3.18
CA LEU A 524 -28.25 -6.73 4.01
C LEU A 524 -26.84 -6.97 3.45
N ALA A 525 -25.84 -6.44 4.14
CA ALA A 525 -24.44 -6.60 3.76
C ALA A 525 -23.73 -7.61 4.68
N THR A 526 -22.81 -8.38 4.11
CA THR A 526 -22.01 -9.37 4.85
C THR A 526 -20.52 -9.07 4.70
N LEU A 527 -19.78 -9.34 5.75
CA LEU A 527 -18.38 -8.91 5.88
C LEU A 527 -17.56 -9.84 6.77
N GLY A 528 -16.26 -9.81 6.59
CA GLY A 528 -15.29 -10.37 7.51
C GLY A 528 -14.91 -9.39 8.61
N VAL A 529 -14.71 -9.89 9.82
CA VAL A 529 -14.28 -9.12 10.98
C VAL A 529 -13.00 -9.73 11.54
N ASN A 530 -11.93 -8.92 11.55
CA ASN A 530 -10.62 -9.23 12.12
C ASN A 530 -9.98 -10.55 11.63
N ASP A 531 -10.32 -10.97 10.38
CA ASP A 531 -9.92 -12.27 9.80
C ASP A 531 -10.26 -13.47 10.69
N GLN A 532 -11.34 -13.38 11.45
CA GLN A 532 -11.74 -14.38 12.45
C GLN A 532 -13.22 -14.73 12.41
N SER A 533 -14.08 -13.82 11.97
CA SER A 533 -15.53 -14.00 12.05
C SER A 533 -16.23 -13.50 10.81
N CYS A 534 -17.39 -14.08 10.52
CA CYS A 534 -18.37 -13.59 9.57
C CYS A 534 -19.41 -12.74 10.29
N ALA A 535 -19.72 -11.57 9.72
CA ALA A 535 -20.72 -10.65 10.25
C ALA A 535 -21.74 -10.24 9.19
N TRP A 536 -22.85 -9.67 9.65
CA TRP A 536 -23.87 -9.06 8.82
C TRP A 536 -24.31 -7.71 9.40
N ILE A 537 -24.83 -6.83 8.55
CA ILE A 537 -25.38 -5.53 8.91
C ILE A 537 -26.53 -5.18 7.98
N GLU A 538 -27.63 -4.66 8.55
CA GLU A 538 -28.76 -4.14 7.82
C GLU A 538 -28.66 -2.61 7.76
N ILE A 539 -28.63 -2.04 6.55
CA ILE A 539 -28.48 -0.61 6.33
C ILE A 539 -29.67 -0.12 5.49
N PRO A 540 -30.60 0.69 6.04
CA PRO A 540 -31.69 1.27 5.25
C PRO A 540 -31.16 2.11 4.09
N LEU A 541 -31.74 1.93 2.91
CA LEU A 541 -31.31 2.57 1.66
C LEU A 541 -31.31 4.11 1.79
N GLY A 542 -32.38 4.68 2.37
CA GLY A 542 -32.47 6.12 2.59
C GLY A 542 -31.35 6.64 3.48
N GLU A 543 -31.08 5.97 4.62
CA GLU A 543 -30.00 6.36 5.52
C GLU A 543 -28.61 6.22 4.89
N LEU A 544 -28.41 5.22 4.02
CA LEU A 544 -27.16 5.08 3.27
C LEU A 544 -26.96 6.26 2.32
N PHE A 545 -28.00 6.63 1.57
CA PHE A 545 -27.94 7.73 0.62
C PHE A 545 -27.77 9.09 1.29
N ASP A 546 -28.35 9.30 2.47
CA ASP A 546 -28.12 10.49 3.29
C ASP A 546 -26.67 10.63 3.76
N LYS A 547 -25.91 9.52 3.78
CA LYS A 547 -24.50 9.48 4.16
C LYS A 547 -23.54 9.54 2.96
N MET A 548 -24.05 9.52 1.74
CA MET A 548 -23.28 9.60 0.49
C MET A 548 -23.32 11.03 -0.10
#